data_694b808e376a8ca440331e597854bac2
#
_entry.id   694b808e376a8ca440331e597854bac2
#
_cell.length_a   1.000
_cell.length_b   1.000
_cell.length_c   1.000
_cell.angle_alpha   90.00
_cell.angle_beta   90.00
_cell.angle_gamma   90.00
#
_symmetry.space_group_name_H-M   'P 1'
#
loop_
_entity.id
_entity.type
_entity.pdbx_description
1 polymer ?
#
loop_
_entity_poly.entity_id
_entity_poly.type
_entity_poly.pdbx_seq_one_letter_code
_entity_poly.pdbx_strand_id
1 'polypeptide(L)'
;RGTFDDQRYLDLLPVMDERVHILRHKGCNVADWNRQEIPRTMRGEQLLLADQYPLIFIHFNYTTIRSIVQGREPLLKPHLERYFQNLIKYKPYLKLESMYGEDKLTDKLKFRIWQIITDLGW
;
A
#
# COMPACT_ATOMS: atom_id res chain seq x y z
N ARG A 1 -18.52 -1.08 -8.88
CA ARG A 1 -17.28 -1.19 -8.09
C ARG A 1 -17.58 -2.13 -6.93
N GLY A 2 -16.88 -3.28 -6.87
CA GLY A 2 -17.05 -4.24 -5.79
C GLY A 2 -16.66 -3.61 -4.45
N THR A 3 -17.57 -3.62 -3.53
CA THR A 3 -17.30 -3.22 -2.15
C THR A 3 -16.72 -4.43 -1.44
N PHE A 4 -15.50 -4.29 -0.92
CA PHE A 4 -14.85 -5.31 -0.12
C PHE A 4 -15.48 -5.34 1.28
N ASP A 5 -16.06 -6.48 1.63
CA ASP A 5 -16.47 -6.89 2.98
C ASP A 5 -17.22 -5.83 3.83
N ASP A 6 -16.77 -5.64 5.05
CA ASP A 6 -17.32 -4.78 6.08
C ASP A 6 -17.04 -3.27 5.88
N GLN A 7 -16.14 -2.90 4.98
CA GLN A 7 -15.74 -1.50 4.76
C GLN A 7 -16.91 -0.62 4.28
N ARG A 8 -17.91 -1.21 3.64
CA ARG A 8 -19.12 -0.49 3.22
C ARG A 8 -19.87 0.16 4.39
N TYR A 9 -19.83 -0.45 5.56
CA TYR A 9 -20.48 0.11 6.75
C TYR A 9 -19.76 1.36 7.26
N LEU A 10 -18.45 1.48 7.02
CA LEU A 10 -17.67 2.65 7.40
C LEU A 10 -18.12 3.91 6.64
N ASP A 11 -18.60 3.77 5.41
CA ASP A 11 -19.11 4.89 4.61
C ASP A 11 -20.36 5.54 5.22
N LEU A 12 -21.08 4.83 6.07
CA LEU A 12 -22.26 5.33 6.76
C LEU A 12 -21.93 6.10 8.05
N LEU A 13 -20.77 5.85 8.65
CA LEU A 13 -20.41 6.45 9.94
C LEU A 13 -20.44 7.98 9.95
N PRO A 14 -19.91 8.70 8.94
CA PRO A 14 -19.97 10.17 8.92
C PRO A 14 -21.39 10.73 8.79
N VAL A 15 -22.33 9.90 8.31
CA VAL A 15 -23.76 10.29 8.19
C VAL A 15 -24.50 10.01 9.50
N MET A 16 -24.07 9.00 10.24
CA MET A 16 -24.71 8.57 11.50
C MET A 16 -24.24 9.35 12.71
N ASP A 17 -23.00 9.87 12.69
CA ASP A 17 -22.40 10.58 13.83
C ASP A 17 -21.51 11.74 13.35
N GLU A 18 -21.90 12.96 13.68
CA GLU A 18 -21.17 14.19 13.33
C GLU A 18 -19.74 14.28 13.90
N ARG A 19 -19.40 13.47 14.90
CA ARG A 19 -18.06 13.39 15.50
C ARG A 19 -17.11 12.58 14.63
N VAL A 20 -17.60 11.86 13.61
CA VAL A 20 -16.79 11.09 12.68
C VAL A 20 -16.27 11.99 11.57
N HIS A 21 -14.95 12.10 11.48
CA HIS A 21 -14.28 12.89 10.44
C HIS A 21 -13.56 11.99 9.45
N ILE A 22 -13.76 12.26 8.15
CA ILE A 22 -13.02 11.56 7.08
C ILE A 22 -11.65 12.21 6.95
N LEU A 23 -10.61 11.45 7.26
CA LEU A 23 -9.23 11.88 7.07
C LEU A 23 -8.88 11.93 5.58
N ARG A 24 -8.63 13.15 5.07
CA ARG A 24 -8.33 13.37 3.63
C ARG A 24 -6.84 13.57 3.33
N HIS A 25 -5.97 13.40 4.34
CA HIS A 25 -4.52 13.57 4.18
C HIS A 25 -3.92 12.43 3.35
N LYS A 26 -3.37 12.74 2.17
CA LYS A 26 -2.86 11.74 1.20
C LYS A 26 -1.65 10.95 1.70
N GLY A 27 -0.94 11.43 2.70
CA GLY A 27 0.16 10.71 3.36
C GLY A 27 -0.27 9.59 4.30
N CYS A 28 -1.57 9.43 4.52
CA CYS A 28 -2.13 8.36 5.36
C CYS A 28 -2.61 7.20 4.49
N ASN A 29 -2.45 5.96 5.03
CA ASN A 29 -2.90 4.74 4.38
C ASN A 29 -2.27 4.52 2.98
N VAL A 30 -0.98 4.83 2.86
CA VAL A 30 -0.23 4.66 1.62
C VAL A 30 -0.02 3.18 1.34
N ALA A 31 -0.41 2.73 0.14
CA ALA A 31 -0.36 1.33 -0.24
C ALA A 31 -0.31 1.16 -1.76
N ASP A 32 -0.09 -0.07 -2.23
CA ASP A 32 0.00 -0.38 -3.66
C ASP A 32 -1.27 0.02 -4.44
N TRP A 33 -2.46 -0.21 -3.86
CA TRP A 33 -3.73 0.07 -4.55
C TRP A 33 -3.99 1.56 -4.83
N ASN A 34 -3.39 2.48 -4.08
CA ASN A 34 -3.55 3.92 -4.31
C ASN A 34 -2.36 4.57 -5.03
N ARG A 35 -1.47 3.77 -5.61
CA ARG A 35 -0.26 4.24 -6.28
C ARG A 35 -0.54 5.17 -7.45
N GLN A 36 -1.54 4.83 -8.27
CA GLN A 36 -1.90 5.62 -9.44
C GLN A 36 -2.58 6.95 -9.07
N GLU A 37 -3.42 6.93 -8.02
CA GLU A 37 -4.16 8.11 -7.57
C GLU A 37 -3.32 9.07 -6.72
N ILE A 38 -2.29 8.54 -6.06
CA ILE A 38 -1.43 9.29 -5.14
C ILE A 38 0.03 9.07 -5.55
N PRO A 39 0.58 9.82 -6.51
CA PRO A 39 1.98 9.71 -6.92
C PRO A 39 2.95 9.93 -5.75
N ARG A 40 4.08 9.22 -5.79
CA ARG A 40 5.16 9.34 -4.80
C ARG A 40 6.30 10.09 -5.44
N THR A 41 6.77 11.14 -4.78
CA THR A 41 7.90 11.96 -5.25
C THR A 41 8.87 12.23 -4.11
N MET A 42 10.13 12.45 -4.46
CA MET A 42 11.14 12.90 -3.51
C MET A 42 11.39 14.40 -3.70
N ARG A 43 11.36 15.14 -2.59
CA ARG A 43 11.83 16.52 -2.55
C ARG A 43 12.96 16.61 -1.52
N GLY A 44 14.20 16.59 -2.02
CA GLY A 44 15.36 16.32 -1.18
C GLY A 44 15.26 14.93 -0.54
N GLU A 45 15.34 14.86 0.77
CA GLU A 45 15.22 13.61 1.53
C GLU A 45 13.77 13.24 1.93
N GLN A 46 12.83 14.13 1.65
CA GLN A 46 11.44 13.94 2.06
C GLN A 46 10.62 13.27 0.97
N LEU A 47 9.95 12.17 1.35
CA LEU A 47 8.94 11.52 0.51
C LEU A 47 7.61 12.27 0.62
N LEU A 48 7.13 12.75 -0.52
CA LEU A 48 5.83 13.43 -0.65
C LEU A 48 4.85 12.57 -1.45
N LEU A 49 3.60 12.63 -1.06
CA LEU A 49 2.44 12.01 -1.70
C LEU A 49 1.65 13.12 -2.40
N ALA A 50 1.33 12.90 -3.70
CA ALA A 50 0.68 13.90 -4.55
C ALA A 50 1.41 15.27 -4.49
N ASP A 51 2.76 15.26 -4.49
CA ASP A 51 3.66 16.41 -4.46
C ASP A 51 3.51 17.39 -3.29
N GLN A 52 2.63 17.09 -2.34
CA GLN A 52 2.26 18.03 -1.28
C GLN A 52 2.30 17.41 0.12
N TYR A 53 1.84 16.18 0.27
CA TYR A 53 1.59 15.59 1.59
C TYR A 53 2.79 14.77 2.07
N PRO A 54 3.37 15.03 3.25
CA PRO A 54 4.38 14.14 3.81
C PRO A 54 3.79 12.76 4.11
N LEU A 55 4.62 11.73 4.00
CA LEU A 55 4.24 10.38 4.40
C LEU A 55 3.98 10.33 5.91
N ILE A 56 2.81 9.82 6.30
CA ILE A 56 2.42 9.61 7.71
C ILE A 56 2.50 8.13 8.06
N PHE A 57 1.77 7.26 7.32
CA PHE A 57 1.87 5.82 7.51
C PHE A 57 1.60 5.03 6.23
N ILE A 58 2.22 3.85 6.16
CA ILE A 58 2.09 2.88 5.09
C ILE A 58 1.28 1.70 5.59
N HIS A 59 0.33 1.24 4.79
CA HIS A 59 -0.39 0.00 5.02
C HIS A 59 0.38 -1.16 4.40
N PHE A 60 1.22 -1.82 5.20
CA PHE A 60 1.99 -2.98 4.78
C PHE A 60 1.14 -4.25 4.74
N ASN A 61 0.24 -4.35 3.77
CA ASN A 61 -0.41 -5.60 3.45
C ASN A 61 0.43 -6.41 2.45
N TYR A 62 -0.04 -7.63 2.15
CA TYR A 62 0.59 -8.55 1.22
C TYR A 62 0.95 -7.90 -0.13
N THR A 63 -0.01 -7.21 -0.78
CA THR A 63 0.20 -6.60 -2.11
C THR A 63 1.17 -5.45 -2.07
N THR A 64 1.12 -4.62 -1.03
CA THR A 64 2.06 -3.51 -0.85
C THR A 64 3.48 -4.00 -0.62
N ILE A 65 3.69 -4.98 0.27
CA ILE A 65 5.01 -5.56 0.53
C ILE A 65 5.57 -6.18 -0.75
N ARG A 66 4.76 -6.97 -1.45
CA ARG A 66 5.12 -7.60 -2.72
C ARG A 66 5.49 -6.56 -3.78
N SER A 67 4.74 -5.49 -3.91
CA SER A 67 4.99 -4.39 -4.85
C SER A 67 6.33 -3.72 -4.60
N ILE A 68 6.67 -3.48 -3.32
CA ILE A 68 7.95 -2.91 -2.93
C ILE A 68 9.11 -3.87 -3.26
N VAL A 69 8.99 -5.15 -2.90
CA VAL A 69 10.03 -6.17 -3.14
C VAL A 69 10.26 -6.37 -4.64
N GLN A 70 9.22 -6.30 -5.45
CA GLN A 70 9.31 -6.40 -6.92
C GLN A 70 9.77 -5.09 -7.60
N GLY A 71 10.12 -4.06 -6.83
CA GLY A 71 10.66 -2.80 -7.36
C GLY A 71 9.63 -1.85 -7.99
N ARG A 72 8.33 -2.12 -7.82
CA ARG A 72 7.25 -1.24 -8.32
C ARG A 72 7.01 -0.01 -7.45
N GLU A 73 7.41 -0.08 -6.18
CA GLU A 73 7.32 0.99 -5.19
C GLU A 73 8.71 1.23 -4.54
N PRO A 74 9.72 1.65 -5.34
CA PRO A 74 11.10 1.75 -4.84
C PRO A 74 11.26 2.78 -3.74
N LEU A 75 10.46 3.86 -3.75
CA LEU A 75 10.52 4.91 -2.73
C LEU A 75 10.00 4.46 -1.35
N LEU A 76 9.21 3.38 -1.30
CA LEU A 76 8.75 2.80 -0.04
C LEU A 76 9.70 1.74 0.52
N LYS A 77 10.74 1.33 -0.22
CA LYS A 77 11.66 0.27 0.19
C LYS A 77 12.38 0.56 1.52
N PRO A 78 12.93 1.75 1.78
CA PRO A 78 13.57 2.05 3.07
C PRO A 78 12.61 1.91 4.26
N HIS A 79 11.34 2.24 4.06
CA HIS A 79 10.30 2.11 5.09
C HIS A 79 9.95 0.65 5.37
N LEU A 80 9.90 -0.20 4.34
CA LEU A 80 9.69 -1.65 4.50
C LEU A 80 10.87 -2.29 5.24
N GLU A 81 12.10 -1.95 4.88
CA GLU A 81 13.31 -2.44 5.55
C GLU A 81 13.30 -2.09 7.03
N ARG A 82 13.00 -0.83 7.37
CA ARG A 82 12.87 -0.38 8.76
C ARG A 82 11.74 -1.10 9.51
N TYR A 83 10.60 -1.30 8.87
CA TYR A 83 9.47 -2.06 9.43
C TYR A 83 9.88 -3.50 9.72
N PHE A 84 10.52 -4.17 8.77
CA PHE A 84 10.98 -5.55 8.91
C PHE A 84 12.05 -5.68 10.02
N GLN A 85 13.03 -4.78 10.08
CA GLN A 85 14.03 -4.75 11.15
C GLN A 85 13.42 -4.62 12.54
N ASN A 86 12.30 -3.92 12.66
CA ASN A 86 11.58 -3.85 13.94
C ASN A 86 10.79 -5.13 14.23
N LEU A 87 10.21 -5.77 13.24
CA LEU A 87 9.49 -7.03 13.43
C LEU A 87 10.38 -8.18 13.87
N ILE A 88 11.57 -8.32 13.29
CA ILE A 88 12.50 -9.43 13.63
C ILE A 88 13.03 -9.34 15.07
N LYS A 89 12.98 -8.19 15.73
CA LYS A 89 13.30 -8.06 17.16
C LYS A 89 12.37 -8.91 18.03
N TYR A 90 11.10 -9.07 17.59
CA TYR A 90 10.08 -9.82 18.31
C TYR A 90 9.84 -11.21 17.73
N LYS A 91 10.14 -11.38 16.43
CA LYS A 91 9.98 -12.63 15.69
C LYS A 91 11.25 -12.92 14.88
N PRO A 92 12.35 -13.36 15.51
CA PRO A 92 13.65 -13.49 14.84
C PRO A 92 13.66 -14.53 13.71
N TYR A 93 12.69 -15.44 13.68
CA TYR A 93 12.54 -16.44 12.60
C TYR A 93 11.68 -15.95 11.42
N LEU A 94 11.16 -14.72 11.48
CA LEU A 94 10.35 -14.17 10.39
C LEU A 94 11.24 -13.91 9.17
N LYS A 95 10.83 -14.46 8.03
CA LYS A 95 11.44 -14.17 6.73
C LYS A 95 10.58 -13.19 5.97
N LEU A 96 11.19 -12.24 5.28
CA LEU A 96 10.46 -11.25 4.49
C LEU A 96 9.57 -11.93 3.44
N GLU A 97 10.06 -13.03 2.82
CA GLU A 97 9.33 -13.81 1.82
C GLU A 97 8.01 -14.38 2.36
N SER A 98 7.97 -14.74 3.65
CA SER A 98 6.74 -15.23 4.28
C SER A 98 5.64 -14.16 4.43
N MET A 99 6.01 -12.88 4.33
CA MET A 99 5.05 -11.75 4.43
C MET A 99 4.31 -11.46 3.13
N TYR A 100 4.81 -11.94 1.99
CA TYR A 100 4.18 -11.73 0.67
C TYR A 100 3.96 -13.02 -0.12
N GLY A 101 4.27 -14.19 0.49
CA GLY A 101 4.05 -15.53 -0.07
C GLY A 101 4.99 -15.88 -1.23
N GLU A 102 5.02 -17.15 -1.60
CA GLU A 102 5.72 -17.60 -2.79
C GLU A 102 4.95 -17.23 -4.06
N ASP A 103 5.68 -16.74 -5.05
CA ASP A 103 5.14 -16.44 -6.36
C ASP A 103 4.79 -17.74 -7.11
N LYS A 104 3.55 -18.20 -6.99
CA LYS A 104 3.06 -19.24 -7.89
C LYS A 104 3.06 -18.69 -9.31
N LEU A 105 3.43 -19.53 -10.28
CA LEU A 105 3.48 -19.15 -11.70
C LEU A 105 2.16 -18.55 -12.18
N THR A 106 1.04 -19.06 -11.63
CA THR A 106 -0.32 -18.57 -11.85
C THR A 106 -0.53 -17.13 -11.37
N ASP A 107 0.11 -16.73 -10.27
CA ASP A 107 -0.04 -15.38 -9.73
C ASP A 107 0.79 -14.36 -10.53
N LYS A 108 1.95 -14.77 -11.04
CA LYS A 108 2.74 -13.97 -11.99
C LYS A 108 1.95 -13.70 -13.27
N LEU A 109 1.25 -14.70 -13.78
CA LEU A 109 0.45 -14.58 -15.00
C LEU A 109 -0.79 -13.67 -14.77
N LYS A 110 -1.53 -13.90 -13.69
CA LYS A 110 -2.67 -13.07 -13.30
C LYS A 110 -2.26 -11.61 -13.09
N PHE A 111 -1.11 -11.41 -12.45
CA PHE A 111 -0.58 -10.07 -12.22
C PHE A 111 -0.19 -9.36 -13.52
N ARG A 112 0.48 -10.04 -14.47
CA ARG A 112 0.78 -9.49 -15.79
C ARG A 112 -0.50 -9.14 -16.57
N ILE A 113 -1.50 -10.01 -16.55
CA ILE A 113 -2.80 -9.76 -17.18
C ILE A 113 -3.46 -8.53 -16.56
N TRP A 114 -3.46 -8.43 -15.22
CA TRP A 114 -4.02 -7.28 -14.52
C TRP A 114 -3.28 -5.96 -14.86
N GLN A 115 -1.94 -5.99 -14.96
CA GLN A 115 -1.15 -4.83 -15.40
C GLN A 115 -1.55 -4.38 -16.82
N ILE A 116 -1.66 -5.33 -17.76
CA ILE A 116 -2.07 -5.02 -19.14
C ILE A 116 -3.48 -4.40 -19.17
N ILE A 117 -4.40 -4.93 -18.38
CA ILE A 117 -5.78 -4.40 -18.31
C ILE A 117 -5.78 -2.97 -17.75
N THR A 118 -5.02 -2.69 -16.68
CA THR A 118 -4.93 -1.35 -16.10
C THR A 118 -4.20 -0.36 -17.00
N ASP A 119 -3.17 -0.81 -17.73
CA ASP A 119 -2.45 0.04 -18.69
C ASP A 119 -3.27 0.37 -19.94
N LEU A 120 -4.27 -0.48 -20.28
CA LEU A 120 -5.24 -0.25 -21.36
C LEU A 120 -6.44 0.60 -20.93
N GLY A 121 -6.51 1.05 -19.67
CA GLY A 121 -7.54 1.98 -19.19
C GLY A 121 -8.92 1.34 -18.95
N TRP A 122 -8.97 0.04 -18.66
CA TRP A 122 -10.18 -0.70 -18.27
C TRP A 122 -10.32 -0.82 -16.74
#